data_6a8395e2b1570bce44aebc2f74ccedff
#
_entry.id   6a8395e2b1570bce44aebc2f74ccedff
#
_cell.length_a   1.000
_cell.length_b   1.000
_cell.length_c   1.000
_cell.angle_alpha   90.00
_cell.angle_beta   90.00
_cell.angle_gamma   90.00
#
_symmetry.space_group_name_H-M   'P 1'
#
loop_
_entity.id
_entity.type
_entity.pdbx_description
1 polymer ?
#
loop_
_entity_poly.entity_id
_entity_poly.type
_entity_poly.pdbx_seq_one_letter_code
_entity_poly.pdbx_strand_id
1 'polypeptide(L)'
;MRILVTGASGMLGSSLAVKLSRKHKVFGTGNSEMTLPIDYKVFDLFEESYKELIDWSQPELIIHCAAITNGNYCQENCLKAIDVNGVSVHKILKATNNTTKIIYISTDAVFPSSLHMAKEVDSVFPENMYGKSKELGEFFLNSSQDRQYTIIRTTIVGLNINKNRIGFVEWIINTAKENKELGLFTDVFFTPISIWDLVDEIIFLINTDNINSETIHIGGELCTKFDFGNRLLKALNMPAKKLFKRLISSFEGRAKRSNDQSLDSNYYYNKYHRKPVTLDQTIFKLKEHYEYN
;
A
#
# COMPACT_ATOMS: atom_id res chain seq x y z
N MET A 1 -14.10 5.30 -18.10
CA MET A 1 -13.73 3.87 -17.87
C MET A 1 -14.54 3.27 -16.75
N ARG A 2 -14.71 1.95 -16.78
CA ARG A 2 -15.19 1.13 -15.66
C ARG A 2 -13.98 0.63 -14.87
N ILE A 3 -13.88 1.02 -13.60
CA ILE A 3 -12.71 0.71 -12.76
C ILE A 3 -13.17 -0.11 -11.57
N LEU A 4 -12.55 -1.27 -11.35
CA LEU A 4 -12.73 -2.06 -10.14
C LEU A 4 -11.58 -1.78 -9.16
N VAL A 5 -11.91 -1.33 -7.95
CA VAL A 5 -10.96 -1.17 -6.85
C VAL A 5 -11.19 -2.26 -5.82
N THR A 6 -10.29 -3.22 -5.73
CA THR A 6 -10.36 -4.20 -4.64
C THR A 6 -9.71 -3.63 -3.39
N GLY A 7 -10.19 -4.04 -2.21
CA GLY A 7 -9.72 -3.43 -0.96
C GLY A 7 -10.19 -1.99 -0.77
N ALA A 8 -11.31 -1.61 -1.39
CA ALA A 8 -11.90 -0.27 -1.27
C ALA A 8 -12.36 0.08 0.17
N SER A 9 -12.43 -0.88 1.08
CA SER A 9 -12.61 -0.63 2.52
C SER A 9 -11.30 -0.30 3.26
N GLY A 10 -10.15 -0.38 2.59
CA GLY A 10 -8.83 -0.07 3.13
C GLY A 10 -8.43 1.39 2.91
N MET A 11 -7.32 1.80 3.54
CA MET A 11 -6.79 3.17 3.53
C MET A 11 -6.59 3.73 2.11
N LEU A 12 -5.81 3.04 1.28
CA LEU A 12 -5.53 3.46 -0.11
C LEU A 12 -6.74 3.27 -1.00
N GLY A 13 -7.40 2.09 -0.94
CA GLY A 13 -8.50 1.74 -1.84
C GLY A 13 -9.70 2.68 -1.70
N SER A 14 -10.05 3.10 -0.47
CA SER A 14 -11.14 4.05 -0.24
C SER A 14 -10.82 5.44 -0.82
N SER A 15 -9.59 5.93 -0.63
CA SER A 15 -9.14 7.21 -1.17
C SER A 15 -9.14 7.23 -2.70
N LEU A 16 -8.66 6.13 -3.32
CA LEU A 16 -8.72 5.95 -4.78
C LEU A 16 -10.16 5.92 -5.28
N ALA A 17 -11.01 5.10 -4.66
CA ALA A 17 -12.40 4.94 -5.07
C ALA A 17 -13.16 6.27 -5.07
N VAL A 18 -13.04 7.06 -4.00
CA VAL A 18 -13.66 8.40 -3.89
C VAL A 18 -13.12 9.36 -4.94
N LYS A 19 -11.80 9.38 -5.16
CA LYS A 19 -11.21 10.36 -6.09
C LYS A 19 -11.50 10.01 -7.55
N LEU A 20 -11.46 8.72 -7.90
CA LEU A 20 -11.75 8.22 -9.24
C LEU A 20 -13.23 8.33 -9.61
N SER A 21 -14.16 8.23 -8.66
CA SER A 21 -15.62 8.31 -8.92
C SER A 21 -16.07 9.66 -9.50
N ARG A 22 -15.23 10.69 -9.37
CA ARG A 22 -15.50 12.01 -9.96
C ARG A 22 -15.46 12.02 -11.50
N LYS A 23 -14.75 11.07 -12.12
CA LYS A 23 -14.53 11.02 -13.58
C LYS A 23 -14.79 9.65 -14.20
N HIS A 24 -14.94 8.60 -13.40
CA HIS A 24 -15.03 7.22 -13.86
C HIS A 24 -16.21 6.51 -13.18
N LYS A 25 -16.71 5.45 -13.80
CA LYS A 25 -17.63 4.51 -13.16
C LYS A 25 -16.82 3.56 -12.29
N VAL A 26 -16.88 3.74 -10.98
CA VAL A 26 -16.06 2.98 -10.02
C VAL A 26 -16.90 1.94 -9.32
N PHE A 27 -16.38 0.72 -9.27
CA PHE A 27 -16.85 -0.41 -8.49
C PHE A 27 -15.84 -0.70 -7.39
N GLY A 28 -16.28 -0.89 -6.17
CA GLY A 28 -15.40 -1.18 -5.05
C GLY A 28 -15.74 -2.49 -4.37
N THR A 29 -14.74 -3.20 -3.87
CA THR A 29 -14.95 -4.36 -2.98
C THR A 29 -14.04 -4.30 -1.78
N GLY A 30 -14.48 -4.95 -0.72
CA GLY A 30 -13.71 -5.17 0.51
C GLY A 30 -14.39 -6.24 1.37
N ASN A 31 -13.72 -6.68 2.42
CA ASN A 31 -14.20 -7.71 3.32
C ASN A 31 -15.13 -7.22 4.45
N SER A 32 -15.57 -5.98 4.39
CA SER A 32 -16.47 -5.37 5.37
C SER A 32 -17.38 -4.34 4.69
N GLU A 33 -18.55 -4.12 5.25
CA GLU A 33 -19.44 -3.05 4.81
C GLU A 33 -18.77 -1.68 4.88
N MET A 34 -19.04 -0.85 3.87
CA MET A 34 -18.51 0.51 3.74
C MET A 34 -19.48 1.37 2.95
N THR A 35 -19.71 2.59 3.40
CA THR A 35 -20.46 3.58 2.64
C THR A 35 -19.50 4.47 1.87
N LEU A 36 -19.47 4.32 0.56
CA LEU A 36 -18.66 5.11 -0.36
C LEU A 36 -19.55 5.60 -1.52
N PRO A 37 -19.24 6.73 -2.18
CA PRO A 37 -20.01 7.26 -3.30
C PRO A 37 -19.74 6.48 -4.61
N ILE A 38 -19.78 5.14 -4.54
CA ILE A 38 -19.50 4.20 -5.64
C ILE A 38 -20.43 2.99 -5.54
N ASP A 39 -20.48 2.16 -6.59
CA ASP A 39 -21.07 0.84 -6.49
C ASP A 39 -20.16 -0.05 -5.65
N TYR A 40 -20.62 -0.47 -4.49
CA TYR A 40 -19.81 -1.24 -3.55
C TYR A 40 -20.45 -2.59 -3.23
N LYS A 41 -19.62 -3.64 -3.15
CA LYS A 41 -20.02 -5.00 -2.78
C LYS A 41 -19.04 -5.57 -1.76
N VAL A 42 -19.53 -6.16 -0.67
CA VAL A 42 -18.70 -7.00 0.19
C VAL A 42 -18.28 -8.22 -0.61
N PHE A 43 -16.99 -8.55 -0.56
CA PHE A 43 -16.42 -9.66 -1.32
C PHE A 43 -15.19 -10.22 -0.58
N ASP A 44 -15.24 -11.50 -0.22
CA ASP A 44 -14.09 -12.21 0.34
C ASP A 44 -13.24 -12.82 -0.79
N LEU A 45 -12.02 -12.30 -0.95
CA LEU A 45 -11.06 -12.78 -1.94
C LEU A 45 -10.65 -14.25 -1.74
N PHE A 46 -10.87 -14.80 -0.56
CA PHE A 46 -10.53 -16.19 -0.25
C PHE A 46 -11.61 -17.16 -0.71
N GLU A 47 -12.88 -16.81 -0.52
CA GLU A 47 -14.00 -17.76 -0.63
C GLU A 47 -14.88 -17.56 -1.86
N GLU A 48 -14.99 -16.33 -2.39
CA GLU A 48 -16.02 -15.99 -3.37
C GLU A 48 -15.59 -16.15 -4.83
N SER A 49 -16.60 -16.20 -5.71
CA SER A 49 -16.43 -16.37 -7.17
C SER A 49 -15.96 -15.09 -7.86
N TYR A 50 -14.72 -15.09 -8.33
CA TYR A 50 -14.17 -13.96 -9.11
C TYR A 50 -14.91 -13.73 -10.42
N LYS A 51 -15.52 -14.77 -11.02
CA LYS A 51 -16.34 -14.61 -12.22
C LYS A 51 -17.52 -13.68 -11.95
N GLU A 52 -18.25 -13.88 -10.85
CA GLU A 52 -19.39 -13.03 -10.47
C GLU A 52 -18.96 -11.58 -10.19
N LEU A 53 -17.78 -11.39 -9.59
CA LEU A 53 -17.21 -10.06 -9.37
C LEU A 53 -16.93 -9.34 -10.70
N ILE A 54 -16.34 -10.05 -11.66
CA ILE A 54 -16.00 -9.49 -12.97
C ILE A 54 -17.26 -9.27 -13.82
N ASP A 55 -18.22 -10.18 -13.81
CA ASP A 55 -19.50 -10.04 -14.51
C ASP A 55 -20.30 -8.83 -13.98
N TRP A 56 -20.26 -8.56 -12.67
CA TRP A 56 -20.89 -7.38 -12.06
C TRP A 56 -20.19 -6.08 -12.41
N SER A 57 -18.88 -6.02 -12.34
CA SER A 57 -18.10 -4.79 -12.51
C SER A 57 -17.72 -4.50 -13.95
N GLN A 58 -17.51 -5.54 -14.79
CA GLN A 58 -17.04 -5.46 -16.18
C GLN A 58 -15.90 -4.44 -16.34
N PRO A 59 -14.78 -4.62 -15.64
CA PRO A 59 -13.76 -3.60 -15.54
C PRO A 59 -12.88 -3.50 -16.79
N GLU A 60 -12.58 -2.28 -17.22
CA GLU A 60 -11.51 -1.96 -18.18
C GLU A 60 -10.17 -1.86 -17.44
N LEU A 61 -10.22 -1.49 -16.14
CA LEU A 61 -9.06 -1.40 -15.26
C LEU A 61 -9.39 -1.98 -13.89
N ILE A 62 -8.48 -2.76 -13.33
CA ILE A 62 -8.53 -3.22 -11.95
C ILE A 62 -7.38 -2.60 -11.17
N ILE A 63 -7.68 -1.93 -10.05
CA ILE A 63 -6.68 -1.49 -9.08
C ILE A 63 -6.76 -2.43 -7.88
N HIS A 64 -5.79 -3.33 -7.79
CA HIS A 64 -5.78 -4.37 -6.77
C HIS A 64 -5.03 -3.89 -5.53
N CYS A 65 -5.78 -3.29 -4.57
CA CYS A 65 -5.27 -2.81 -3.28
C CYS A 65 -5.53 -3.79 -2.12
N ALA A 66 -6.38 -4.79 -2.33
CA ALA A 66 -6.73 -5.73 -1.27
C ALA A 66 -5.53 -6.58 -0.85
N ALA A 67 -5.26 -6.61 0.45
CA ALA A 67 -4.22 -7.43 1.04
C ALA A 67 -4.44 -7.61 2.55
N ILE A 68 -3.96 -8.72 3.10
CA ILE A 68 -3.70 -8.89 4.52
C ILE A 68 -2.31 -8.32 4.77
N THR A 69 -2.21 -7.18 5.49
CA THR A 69 -0.96 -6.42 5.67
C THR A 69 -0.30 -6.63 7.02
N ASN A 70 -0.98 -7.27 7.99
CA ASN A 70 -0.41 -7.56 9.29
C ASN A 70 0.58 -8.74 9.19
N GLY A 71 1.88 -8.44 9.29
CA GLY A 71 2.94 -9.44 9.13
C GLY A 71 2.86 -10.61 10.13
N ASN A 72 2.48 -10.35 11.39
CA ASN A 72 2.31 -11.42 12.39
C ASN A 72 1.13 -12.33 12.03
N TYR A 73 0.00 -11.73 11.62
CA TYR A 73 -1.15 -12.50 11.17
C TYR A 73 -0.82 -13.34 9.93
N CYS A 74 -0.08 -12.78 8.95
CA CYS A 74 0.36 -13.53 7.77
C CYS A 74 1.26 -14.71 8.15
N GLN A 75 2.15 -14.52 9.14
CA GLN A 75 3.03 -15.58 9.62
C GLN A 75 2.27 -16.71 10.33
N GLU A 76 1.19 -16.38 11.04
CA GLU A 76 0.33 -17.36 11.73
C GLU A 76 -0.67 -18.03 10.77
N ASN A 77 -1.10 -17.34 9.72
CA ASN A 77 -2.12 -17.78 8.76
C ASN A 77 -1.56 -17.81 7.33
N CYS A 78 -0.48 -18.56 7.12
CA CYS A 78 0.28 -18.58 5.87
C CYS A 78 -0.58 -18.87 4.64
N LEU A 79 -1.44 -19.88 4.69
CA LEU A 79 -2.30 -20.26 3.54
C LEU A 79 -3.26 -19.14 3.17
N LYS A 80 -3.90 -18.51 4.15
CA LYS A 80 -4.80 -17.39 3.88
C LYS A 80 -4.05 -16.17 3.35
N ALA A 81 -2.85 -15.90 3.86
CA ALA A 81 -2.00 -14.81 3.35
C ALA A 81 -1.60 -15.05 1.89
N ILE A 82 -1.16 -16.26 1.54
CA ILE A 82 -0.80 -16.67 0.19
C ILE A 82 -2.00 -16.54 -0.74
N ASP A 83 -3.17 -17.03 -0.35
CA ASP A 83 -4.35 -17.00 -1.20
C ASP A 83 -4.85 -15.56 -1.42
N VAL A 84 -5.00 -14.77 -0.36
CA VAL A 84 -5.53 -13.40 -0.45
C VAL A 84 -4.57 -12.43 -1.10
N ASN A 85 -3.26 -12.50 -0.80
CA ASN A 85 -2.29 -11.52 -1.30
C ASN A 85 -1.67 -11.91 -2.65
N GLY A 86 -1.55 -13.21 -2.94
CA GLY A 86 -0.88 -13.73 -4.13
C GLY A 86 -1.84 -14.40 -5.11
N VAL A 87 -2.49 -15.51 -4.68
CA VAL A 87 -3.34 -16.31 -5.58
C VAL A 87 -4.56 -15.51 -6.08
N SER A 88 -5.05 -14.53 -5.32
CA SER A 88 -6.10 -13.60 -5.76
C SER A 88 -5.75 -12.93 -7.11
N VAL A 89 -4.48 -12.58 -7.33
CA VAL A 89 -4.01 -12.03 -8.62
C VAL A 89 -4.20 -13.04 -9.75
N HIS A 90 -3.83 -14.30 -9.53
CA HIS A 90 -4.07 -15.37 -10.50
C HIS A 90 -5.55 -15.58 -10.79
N LYS A 91 -6.40 -15.57 -9.73
CA LYS A 91 -7.85 -15.68 -9.88
C LYS A 91 -8.43 -14.50 -10.70
N ILE A 92 -7.95 -13.27 -10.49
CA ILE A 92 -8.30 -12.08 -11.30
C ILE A 92 -7.89 -12.30 -12.76
N LEU A 93 -6.64 -12.71 -13.01
CA LEU A 93 -6.13 -12.97 -14.36
C LEU A 93 -6.97 -14.01 -15.11
N LYS A 94 -7.43 -15.06 -14.43
CA LYS A 94 -8.29 -16.10 -14.99
C LYS A 94 -9.73 -15.64 -15.25
N ALA A 95 -10.25 -14.75 -14.43
CA ALA A 95 -11.63 -14.26 -14.54
C ALA A 95 -11.79 -13.13 -15.55
N THR A 96 -10.70 -12.47 -15.97
CA THR A 96 -10.69 -11.33 -16.90
C THR A 96 -10.11 -11.69 -18.26
N ASN A 97 -10.49 -10.94 -19.30
CA ASN A 97 -9.83 -11.01 -20.61
C ASN A 97 -8.50 -10.21 -20.61
N ASN A 98 -7.68 -10.39 -21.65
CA ASN A 98 -6.37 -9.74 -21.74
C ASN A 98 -6.43 -8.23 -21.99
N THR A 99 -7.58 -7.66 -22.35
CA THR A 99 -7.75 -6.21 -22.54
C THR A 99 -7.96 -5.46 -21.23
N THR A 100 -8.32 -6.15 -20.15
CA THR A 100 -8.45 -5.53 -18.81
C THR A 100 -7.07 -5.22 -18.26
N LYS A 101 -6.78 -3.94 -18.02
CA LYS A 101 -5.52 -3.47 -17.42
C LYS A 101 -5.50 -3.72 -15.90
N ILE A 102 -4.32 -3.90 -15.31
CA ILE A 102 -4.18 -4.15 -13.89
C ILE A 102 -3.12 -3.23 -13.28
N ILE A 103 -3.48 -2.52 -12.21
CA ILE A 103 -2.53 -1.90 -11.28
C ILE A 103 -2.53 -2.73 -10.00
N TYR A 104 -1.37 -3.27 -9.64
CA TYR A 104 -1.18 -4.06 -8.45
C TYR A 104 -0.36 -3.31 -7.42
N ILE A 105 -0.93 -3.08 -6.24
CA ILE A 105 -0.21 -2.42 -5.14
C ILE A 105 0.59 -3.47 -4.40
N SER A 106 1.90 -3.45 -4.60
CA SER A 106 2.88 -4.28 -3.90
C SER A 106 3.56 -3.50 -2.76
N THR A 107 4.68 -3.99 -2.27
CA THR A 107 5.31 -3.54 -1.01
C THR A 107 6.84 -3.55 -1.12
N ASP A 108 7.48 -2.76 -0.30
CA ASP A 108 8.90 -2.79 0.05
C ASP A 108 9.33 -4.14 0.68
N ALA A 109 8.41 -4.83 1.37
CA ALA A 109 8.68 -6.08 2.07
C ALA A 109 9.03 -7.27 1.16
N VAL A 110 9.02 -7.10 -0.16
CA VAL A 110 9.53 -8.09 -1.12
C VAL A 110 11.06 -8.16 -1.13
N PHE A 111 11.74 -7.14 -0.61
CA PHE A 111 13.20 -7.08 -0.56
C PHE A 111 13.78 -7.58 0.77
N PRO A 112 15.01 -8.12 0.75
CA PRO A 112 15.73 -8.45 1.97
C PRO A 112 16.27 -7.20 2.65
N SER A 113 16.45 -7.26 3.97
CA SER A 113 16.99 -6.18 4.79
C SER A 113 18.45 -5.80 4.48
N SER A 114 19.14 -6.56 3.66
CA SER A 114 20.50 -6.28 3.20
C SER A 114 20.57 -5.24 2.06
N LEU A 115 19.44 -4.93 1.43
CA LEU A 115 19.38 -3.92 0.37
C LEU A 115 18.98 -2.56 0.96
N HIS A 116 19.81 -1.56 0.69
CA HIS A 116 19.53 -0.16 0.99
C HIS A 116 19.12 0.57 -0.29
N MET A 117 18.03 1.32 -0.26
CA MET A 117 17.47 2.00 -1.43
C MET A 117 17.30 1.02 -2.62
N ALA A 118 16.55 -0.06 -2.36
CA ALA A 118 16.32 -1.11 -3.35
C ALA A 118 15.73 -0.56 -4.65
N LYS A 119 16.23 -1.02 -5.79
CA LYS A 119 15.80 -0.62 -7.14
C LYS A 119 14.87 -1.68 -7.74
N GLU A 120 14.13 -1.29 -8.78
CA GLU A 120 13.19 -2.19 -9.46
C GLU A 120 13.87 -3.44 -10.04
N VAL A 121 15.15 -3.31 -10.44
CA VAL A 121 15.96 -4.40 -11.03
C VAL A 121 16.62 -5.32 -10.00
N ASP A 122 16.59 -4.93 -8.72
CA ASP A 122 17.18 -5.75 -7.66
C ASP A 122 16.36 -7.01 -7.42
N SER A 123 17.05 -8.10 -7.07
CA SER A 123 16.41 -9.38 -6.79
C SER A 123 15.55 -9.32 -5.55
N VAL A 124 14.30 -9.75 -5.65
CA VAL A 124 13.39 -9.88 -4.53
C VAL A 124 13.76 -11.12 -3.69
N PHE A 125 13.75 -10.96 -2.37
CA PHE A 125 13.97 -12.05 -1.43
C PHE A 125 13.26 -11.74 -0.10
N PRO A 126 11.94 -11.91 -0.04
CA PRO A 126 11.15 -11.52 1.12
C PRO A 126 11.48 -12.36 2.36
N GLU A 127 11.63 -11.69 3.50
CA GLU A 127 12.07 -12.31 4.76
C GLU A 127 10.91 -12.74 5.66
N ASN A 128 9.66 -12.43 5.29
CA ASN A 128 8.46 -12.82 6.06
C ASN A 128 7.32 -13.24 5.12
N MET A 129 6.28 -13.84 5.69
CA MET A 129 5.16 -14.39 4.93
C MET A 129 4.34 -13.31 4.20
N TYR A 130 4.26 -12.09 4.75
CA TYR A 130 3.60 -10.98 4.05
C TYR A 130 4.31 -10.66 2.74
N GLY A 131 5.63 -10.43 2.79
CA GLY A 131 6.44 -10.17 1.60
C GLY A 131 6.36 -11.31 0.57
N LYS A 132 6.49 -12.58 1.02
CA LYS A 132 6.38 -13.78 0.14
C LYS A 132 5.02 -13.86 -0.54
N SER A 133 3.95 -13.57 0.17
CA SER A 133 2.60 -13.59 -0.41
C SER A 133 2.39 -12.46 -1.42
N LYS A 134 3.00 -11.29 -1.23
CA LYS A 134 2.96 -10.18 -2.19
C LYS A 134 3.83 -10.45 -3.43
N GLU A 135 5.03 -11.00 -3.24
CA GLU A 135 5.90 -11.45 -4.33
C GLU A 135 5.20 -12.46 -5.25
N LEU A 136 4.44 -13.41 -4.69
CA LEU A 136 3.66 -14.37 -5.49
C LEU A 136 2.66 -13.65 -6.42
N GLY A 137 2.04 -12.57 -5.97
CA GLY A 137 1.16 -11.74 -6.82
C GLY A 137 1.94 -11.07 -7.96
N GLU A 138 3.13 -10.54 -7.69
CA GLU A 138 4.04 -10.00 -8.72
C GLU A 138 4.44 -11.09 -9.73
N PHE A 139 4.77 -12.29 -9.26
CA PHE A 139 5.12 -13.44 -10.10
C PHE A 139 4.00 -13.78 -11.10
N PHE A 140 2.75 -13.82 -10.66
CA PHE A 140 1.63 -14.11 -11.57
C PHE A 140 1.45 -13.02 -12.63
N LEU A 141 1.64 -11.75 -12.30
CA LEU A 141 1.58 -10.67 -13.29
C LEU A 141 2.75 -10.74 -14.26
N ASN A 142 3.98 -10.87 -13.76
CA ASN A 142 5.18 -10.96 -14.59
C ASN A 142 5.18 -12.19 -15.52
N SER A 143 4.44 -13.25 -15.14
CA SER A 143 4.26 -14.45 -15.96
C SER A 143 3.08 -14.35 -16.93
N SER A 144 2.28 -13.28 -16.86
CA SER A 144 1.14 -13.09 -17.75
C SER A 144 1.59 -12.47 -19.08
N GLN A 145 1.48 -13.24 -20.17
CA GLN A 145 1.74 -12.75 -21.51
C GLN A 145 0.56 -11.91 -22.03
N ASP A 146 0.85 -10.94 -22.87
CA ASP A 146 -0.14 -10.10 -23.58
C ASP A 146 -1.10 -9.28 -22.71
N ARG A 147 -0.74 -9.03 -21.44
CA ARG A 147 -1.55 -8.23 -20.53
C ARG A 147 -0.82 -6.96 -20.11
N GLN A 148 -1.53 -5.82 -20.15
CA GLN A 148 -1.02 -4.57 -19.59
C GLN A 148 -1.23 -4.52 -18.08
N TYR A 149 -0.13 -4.34 -17.34
CA TYR A 149 -0.18 -4.19 -15.88
C TYR A 149 0.90 -3.21 -15.40
N THR A 150 0.71 -2.70 -14.20
CA THR A 150 1.78 -1.99 -13.47
C THR A 150 1.82 -2.49 -12.04
N ILE A 151 2.97 -2.99 -11.61
CA ILE A 151 3.25 -3.34 -10.23
C ILE A 151 3.83 -2.10 -9.56
N ILE A 152 3.19 -1.62 -8.50
CA ILE A 152 3.66 -0.47 -7.71
C ILE A 152 4.16 -1.00 -6.37
N ARG A 153 5.47 -1.01 -6.15
CA ARG A 153 6.06 -1.25 -4.82
C ARG A 153 6.13 0.08 -4.07
N THR A 154 5.64 0.11 -2.86
CA THR A 154 5.48 1.35 -2.09
C THR A 154 5.45 1.09 -0.59
N THR A 155 5.71 2.15 0.20
CA THR A 155 5.49 2.18 1.66
C THR A 155 4.56 3.32 2.00
N ILE A 156 3.26 3.01 2.15
CA ILE A 156 2.24 4.03 2.37
C ILE A 156 2.09 4.42 3.85
N VAL A 157 1.84 5.71 4.06
CA VAL A 157 1.41 6.26 5.34
C VAL A 157 0.15 7.10 5.13
N GLY A 158 -0.77 7.08 6.10
CA GLY A 158 -2.03 7.81 5.96
C GLY A 158 -2.94 7.60 7.15
N LEU A 159 -4.19 8.05 7.00
CA LEU A 159 -5.26 7.89 7.98
C LEU A 159 -6.35 7.00 7.37
N ASN A 160 -6.86 6.07 8.16
CA ASN A 160 -7.96 5.21 7.74
C ASN A 160 -9.29 5.95 7.79
N ILE A 161 -10.10 5.86 6.75
CA ILE A 161 -11.49 6.29 6.80
C ILE A 161 -12.27 5.40 7.78
N ASN A 162 -11.98 4.10 7.78
CA ASN A 162 -12.55 3.16 8.73
C ASN A 162 -11.86 3.30 10.09
N LYS A 163 -12.54 3.93 11.06
CA LYS A 163 -12.03 4.20 12.41
C LYS A 163 -11.70 2.93 13.23
N ASN A 164 -12.20 1.77 12.82
CA ASN A 164 -11.88 0.48 13.46
C ASN A 164 -10.52 -0.08 13.01
N ARG A 165 -9.87 0.53 12.03
CA ARG A 165 -8.55 0.14 11.55
C ARG A 165 -7.50 1.14 12.00
N ILE A 166 -6.45 0.65 12.63
CA ILE A 166 -5.35 1.47 13.14
C ILE A 166 -4.09 1.15 12.33
N GLY A 167 -3.59 2.13 11.57
CA GLY A 167 -2.32 2.07 10.88
C GLY A 167 -1.17 2.66 11.72
N PHE A 168 0.01 2.76 11.11
CA PHE A 168 1.20 3.25 11.79
C PHE A 168 1.06 4.70 12.27
N VAL A 169 0.47 5.57 11.46
CA VAL A 169 0.24 6.99 11.79
C VAL A 169 -0.74 7.13 12.94
N GLU A 170 -1.91 6.47 12.86
CA GLU A 170 -2.92 6.51 13.92
C GLU A 170 -2.36 5.93 15.24
N TRP A 171 -1.55 4.87 15.16
CA TRP A 171 -0.91 4.30 16.34
C TRP A 171 0.02 5.31 17.03
N ILE A 172 0.85 6.04 16.28
CA ILE A 172 1.71 7.10 16.82
C ILE A 172 0.86 8.18 17.51
N ILE A 173 -0.16 8.69 16.82
CA ILE A 173 -1.03 9.75 17.29
C ILE A 173 -1.78 9.33 18.56
N ASN A 174 -2.40 8.15 18.56
CA ASN A 174 -3.17 7.65 19.69
C ASN A 174 -2.28 7.42 20.90
N THR A 175 -1.09 6.83 20.72
CA THR A 175 -0.13 6.59 21.79
C THR A 175 0.32 7.92 22.43
N ALA A 176 0.57 8.95 21.62
CA ALA A 176 0.93 10.27 22.12
C ALA A 176 -0.23 10.97 22.84
N LYS A 177 -1.47 10.90 22.34
CA LYS A 177 -2.68 11.44 22.98
C LYS A 177 -2.94 10.80 24.35
N GLU A 178 -2.74 9.49 24.44
CA GLU A 178 -2.90 8.74 25.69
C GLU A 178 -1.73 8.93 26.65
N ASN A 179 -0.74 9.75 26.29
CA ASN A 179 0.48 9.98 27.07
C ASN A 179 1.20 8.67 27.48
N LYS A 180 1.18 7.67 26.59
CA LYS A 180 1.88 6.40 26.72
C LYS A 180 3.30 6.47 26.17
N GLU A 181 4.15 5.53 26.55
CA GLU A 181 5.49 5.39 26.01
C GLU A 181 5.44 5.04 24.53
N LEU A 182 6.17 5.78 23.72
CA LEU A 182 6.26 5.62 22.27
C LEU A 182 7.71 5.34 21.87
N GLY A 183 8.06 4.08 21.73
CA GLY A 183 9.38 3.66 21.26
C GLY A 183 9.40 3.53 19.74
N LEU A 184 10.21 4.33 19.03
CA LEU A 184 10.38 4.26 17.59
C LEU A 184 11.83 3.91 17.21
N PHE A 185 11.98 3.13 16.13
CA PHE A 185 13.26 2.59 15.71
C PHE A 185 14.11 3.66 14.99
N THR A 186 15.37 3.77 15.39
CA THR A 186 16.38 4.64 14.77
C THR A 186 17.19 3.92 13.68
N ASP A 187 17.08 2.60 13.62
CA ASP A 187 17.78 1.70 12.70
C ASP A 187 16.83 0.97 11.74
N VAL A 188 15.58 1.44 11.63
CA VAL A 188 14.62 0.98 10.62
C VAL A 188 14.36 2.09 9.62
N PHE A 189 14.89 1.90 8.41
CA PHE A 189 14.80 2.82 7.28
C PHE A 189 13.59 2.51 6.41
N PHE A 190 12.96 3.54 5.83
CA PHE A 190 11.87 3.41 4.88
C PHE A 190 11.68 4.71 4.07
N THR A 191 10.92 4.65 3.00
CA THR A 191 10.63 5.77 2.11
C THR A 191 9.12 6.05 2.09
N PRO A 192 8.55 6.64 3.18
CA PRO A 192 7.11 6.80 3.31
C PRO A 192 6.55 7.81 2.31
N ILE A 193 5.46 7.42 1.64
CA ILE A 193 4.65 8.35 0.84
C ILE A 193 3.24 8.44 1.42
N SER A 194 2.64 9.65 1.41
CA SER A 194 1.26 9.79 1.85
C SER A 194 0.31 9.07 0.89
N ILE A 195 -0.78 8.49 1.41
CA ILE A 195 -1.79 7.86 0.54
C ILE A 195 -2.36 8.84 -0.50
N TRP A 196 -2.44 10.12 -0.17
CA TRP A 196 -2.97 11.14 -1.08
C TRP A 196 -2.01 11.45 -2.22
N ASP A 197 -0.70 11.55 -1.94
CA ASP A 197 0.31 11.72 -2.99
C ASP A 197 0.36 10.46 -3.88
N LEU A 198 0.32 9.25 -3.30
CA LEU A 198 0.28 8.00 -4.08
C LEU A 198 -0.98 7.91 -4.94
N VAL A 199 -2.15 8.33 -4.42
CA VAL A 199 -3.40 8.41 -5.20
C VAL A 199 -3.23 9.34 -6.40
N ASP A 200 -2.55 10.49 -6.23
CA ASP A 200 -2.29 11.42 -7.32
C ASP A 200 -1.37 10.82 -8.40
N GLU A 201 -0.35 10.07 -7.99
CA GLU A 201 0.54 9.38 -8.93
C GLU A 201 -0.18 8.23 -9.68
N ILE A 202 -1.01 7.45 -8.99
CA ILE A 202 -1.83 6.40 -9.65
C ILE A 202 -2.82 7.03 -10.65
N ILE A 203 -3.48 8.13 -10.29
CA ILE A 203 -4.39 8.84 -11.20
C ILE A 203 -3.64 9.43 -12.39
N PHE A 204 -2.42 9.91 -12.19
CA PHE A 204 -1.55 10.35 -13.29
C PHE A 204 -1.29 9.20 -14.27
N LEU A 205 -0.87 8.02 -13.81
CA LEU A 205 -0.65 6.84 -14.66
C LEU A 205 -1.91 6.45 -15.46
N ILE A 206 -3.07 6.50 -14.82
CA ILE A 206 -4.36 6.20 -15.46
C ILE A 206 -4.70 7.24 -16.55
N ASN A 207 -4.58 8.53 -16.24
CA ASN A 207 -4.96 9.61 -17.15
C ASN A 207 -4.02 9.74 -18.36
N THR A 208 -2.79 9.31 -18.23
CA THR A 208 -1.76 9.33 -19.29
C THR A 208 -1.61 8.00 -19.99
N ASP A 209 -2.44 7.02 -19.64
CA ASP A 209 -2.43 5.64 -20.16
C ASP A 209 -1.07 4.94 -20.02
N ASN A 210 -0.35 5.23 -18.94
CA ASN A 210 0.96 4.67 -18.64
C ASN A 210 0.86 3.38 -17.80
N ILE A 211 0.16 2.37 -18.31
CA ILE A 211 0.08 1.02 -17.71
C ILE A 211 0.78 0.05 -18.67
N ASN A 212 2.08 -0.16 -18.46
CA ASN A 212 3.00 -0.62 -19.51
C ASN A 212 3.72 -1.94 -19.21
N SER A 213 3.12 -2.86 -18.48
CA SER A 213 3.72 -4.17 -18.10
C SER A 213 5.09 -4.01 -17.45
N GLU A 214 5.11 -3.22 -16.36
CA GLU A 214 6.33 -2.89 -15.63
C GLU A 214 6.15 -2.91 -14.11
N THR A 215 7.28 -3.00 -13.43
CA THR A 215 7.36 -2.74 -11.99
C THR A 215 7.99 -1.38 -11.76
N ILE A 216 7.38 -0.57 -10.90
CA ILE A 216 7.88 0.75 -10.51
C ILE A 216 7.86 0.91 -8.99
N HIS A 217 8.79 1.70 -8.47
CA HIS A 217 8.79 2.12 -7.09
C HIS A 217 8.20 3.53 -6.98
N ILE A 218 7.20 3.70 -6.10
CA ILE A 218 6.66 5.03 -5.77
C ILE A 218 6.74 5.19 -4.25
N GLY A 219 7.77 5.86 -3.80
CA GLY A 219 8.05 6.17 -2.40
C GLY A 219 8.41 7.64 -2.23
N GLY A 220 8.45 8.08 -0.97
CA GLY A 220 8.90 9.42 -0.59
C GLY A 220 10.39 9.45 -0.23
N GLU A 221 10.79 10.50 0.49
CA GLU A 221 12.15 10.69 0.99
C GLU A 221 12.50 9.66 2.08
N LEU A 222 13.74 9.17 2.04
CA LEU A 222 14.30 8.24 3.02
C LEU A 222 14.33 8.85 4.42
N CYS A 223 13.85 8.11 5.40
CA CYS A 223 13.97 8.47 6.81
C CYS A 223 13.93 7.22 7.72
N THR A 224 14.23 7.40 9.01
CA THR A 224 13.99 6.37 10.02
C THR A 224 12.56 6.44 10.55
N LYS A 225 12.07 5.35 11.16
CA LYS A 225 10.77 5.36 11.84
C LYS A 225 10.73 6.40 12.97
N PHE A 226 11.86 6.61 13.65
CA PHE A 226 11.99 7.64 14.70
C PHE A 226 11.89 9.05 14.12
N ASP A 227 12.62 9.36 13.05
CA ASP A 227 12.60 10.70 12.44
C ASP A 227 11.22 11.05 11.92
N PHE A 228 10.57 10.09 11.24
CA PHE A 228 9.19 10.25 10.80
C PHE A 228 8.23 10.58 11.95
N GLY A 229 8.22 9.75 13.01
CA GLY A 229 7.30 9.96 14.13
C GLY A 229 7.58 11.26 14.90
N ASN A 230 8.85 11.63 15.09
CA ASN A 230 9.24 12.88 15.73
C ASN A 230 8.77 14.11 14.91
N ARG A 231 8.97 14.09 13.59
CA ARG A 231 8.47 15.17 12.70
C ARG A 231 6.94 15.24 12.69
N LEU A 232 6.26 14.08 12.63
CA LEU A 232 4.81 14.02 12.67
C LEU A 232 4.25 14.64 13.96
N LEU A 233 4.74 14.24 15.13
CA LEU A 233 4.27 14.78 16.41
C LEU A 233 4.53 16.27 16.54
N LYS A 234 5.68 16.76 16.08
CA LYS A 234 5.99 18.20 16.03
C LYS A 234 5.00 18.96 15.14
N ALA A 235 4.74 18.45 13.91
CA ALA A 235 3.81 19.08 12.98
C ALA A 235 2.38 19.17 13.51
N LEU A 236 1.96 18.16 14.29
CA LEU A 236 0.64 18.09 14.92
C LEU A 236 0.56 18.83 16.28
N ASN A 237 1.63 19.49 16.73
CA ASN A 237 1.73 20.10 18.05
C ASN A 237 1.38 19.13 19.20
N MET A 238 1.73 17.84 19.03
CA MET A 238 1.44 16.81 20.03
C MET A 238 2.60 16.62 21.00
N PRO A 239 2.31 16.19 22.25
CA PRO A 239 3.36 15.94 23.24
C PRO A 239 4.25 14.78 22.83
N ALA A 240 5.56 15.02 22.74
CA ALA A 240 6.57 14.01 22.48
C ALA A 240 7.36 13.61 23.75
N LYS A 241 6.84 13.91 24.95
CA LYS A 241 7.56 13.73 26.24
C LYS A 241 7.94 12.28 26.53
N LYS A 242 7.19 11.32 25.99
CA LYS A 242 7.42 9.88 26.15
C LYS A 242 7.88 9.20 24.86
N LEU A 243 8.27 9.98 23.84
CA LEU A 243 8.92 9.46 22.66
C LEU A 243 10.37 9.11 22.99
N PHE A 244 10.77 7.88 22.70
CA PHE A 244 12.15 7.42 22.92
C PHE A 244 12.66 6.57 21.75
N LYS A 245 13.98 6.51 21.63
CA LYS A 245 14.69 5.76 20.59
C LYS A 245 14.73 4.28 20.93
N ARG A 246 14.45 3.42 19.95
CA ARG A 246 14.59 1.96 20.05
C ARG A 246 15.46 1.44 18.91
N LEU A 247 16.01 0.24 19.07
CA LEU A 247 16.65 -0.53 18.02
C LEU A 247 15.76 -1.71 17.64
N ILE A 248 15.80 -2.13 16.37
CA ILE A 248 15.00 -3.26 15.86
C ILE A 248 15.28 -4.56 16.62
N SER A 249 16.51 -4.75 17.11
CA SER A 249 16.89 -5.90 17.94
C SER A 249 16.08 -6.05 19.23
N SER A 250 15.41 -4.97 19.68
CA SER A 250 14.49 -5.00 20.84
C SER A 250 13.06 -5.39 20.47
N PHE A 251 12.78 -5.74 19.21
CA PHE A 251 11.45 -6.12 18.75
C PHE A 251 11.18 -7.62 18.97
N GLU A 252 10.14 -7.91 19.73
CA GLU A 252 9.69 -9.27 20.05
C GLU A 252 8.43 -9.62 19.22
N GLY A 253 8.58 -9.70 17.90
CA GLY A 253 7.49 -10.08 17.00
C GLY A 253 7.73 -11.46 16.37
N ARG A 254 6.64 -12.16 15.98
CA ARG A 254 6.74 -13.48 15.30
C ARG A 254 7.23 -13.35 13.87
N ALA A 255 6.81 -12.31 13.16
CA ALA A 255 7.29 -12.05 11.81
C ALA A 255 8.63 -11.31 11.87
N LYS A 256 9.62 -11.79 11.12
CA LYS A 256 10.87 -11.04 10.91
C LYS A 256 10.54 -9.69 10.30
N ARG A 257 11.05 -8.61 10.90
CA ARG A 257 10.96 -7.25 10.36
C ARG A 257 12.30 -6.86 9.77
N SER A 258 12.25 -6.38 8.55
CA SER A 258 13.40 -5.78 7.90
C SER A 258 13.78 -4.47 8.62
N ASN A 259 15.08 -4.25 8.83
CA ASN A 259 15.60 -2.96 9.28
C ASN A 259 15.84 -1.99 8.11
N ASP A 260 15.83 -2.45 6.87
CA ASP A 260 15.83 -1.60 5.71
C ASP A 260 14.68 -1.97 4.76
N GLN A 261 13.78 -1.04 4.57
CA GLN A 261 12.61 -1.11 3.70
C GLN A 261 12.59 0.09 2.73
N SER A 262 13.76 0.64 2.46
CA SER A 262 13.88 1.80 1.59
C SER A 262 13.85 1.41 0.11
N LEU A 263 13.12 2.19 -0.68
CA LEU A 263 12.97 2.03 -2.11
C LEU A 263 13.60 3.21 -2.84
N ASP A 264 14.41 2.96 -3.87
CA ASP A 264 14.82 3.97 -4.83
C ASP A 264 13.70 4.17 -5.86
N SER A 265 13.07 5.34 -5.84
CA SER A 265 11.99 5.70 -6.77
C SER A 265 12.45 6.60 -7.93
N ASN A 266 13.77 6.78 -8.10
CA ASN A 266 14.31 7.66 -9.15
C ASN A 266 13.92 7.21 -10.56
N TYR A 267 13.80 5.89 -10.80
CA TYR A 267 13.34 5.38 -12.11
C TYR A 267 11.96 5.95 -12.46
N TYR A 268 10.99 5.86 -11.57
CA TYR A 268 9.64 6.38 -11.77
C TYR A 268 9.65 7.89 -11.97
N TYR A 269 10.25 8.64 -11.07
CA TYR A 269 10.25 10.11 -11.11
C TYR A 269 10.93 10.65 -12.37
N ASN A 270 12.04 10.06 -12.81
CA ASN A 270 12.74 10.46 -14.01
C ASN A 270 11.98 10.08 -15.29
N LYS A 271 11.49 8.83 -15.38
CA LYS A 271 10.77 8.32 -16.56
C LYS A 271 9.53 9.14 -16.86
N TYR A 272 8.78 9.50 -15.83
CA TYR A 272 7.50 10.19 -15.96
C TYR A 272 7.56 11.70 -15.70
N HIS A 273 8.78 12.25 -15.56
CA HIS A 273 9.01 13.68 -15.26
C HIS A 273 8.20 14.17 -14.06
N ARG A 274 8.09 13.32 -13.02
CA ARG A 274 7.44 13.64 -11.76
C ARG A 274 8.43 14.20 -10.77
N LYS A 275 7.94 14.94 -9.78
CA LYS A 275 8.78 15.47 -8.69
C LYS A 275 8.80 14.48 -7.53
N PRO A 276 9.98 14.11 -7.01
CA PRO A 276 10.07 13.31 -5.79
C PRO A 276 9.31 13.94 -4.62
N VAL A 277 8.59 13.11 -3.87
CA VAL A 277 7.84 13.56 -2.68
C VAL A 277 8.79 13.64 -1.49
N THR A 278 8.91 14.81 -0.89
CA THR A 278 9.73 15.00 0.32
C THR A 278 9.03 14.51 1.59
N LEU A 279 9.81 14.26 2.64
CA LEU A 279 9.26 13.90 3.94
C LEU A 279 8.37 15.02 4.52
N ASP A 280 8.77 16.27 4.32
CA ASP A 280 7.98 17.42 4.79
C ASP A 280 6.63 17.54 4.04
N GLN A 281 6.58 17.22 2.74
CA GLN A 281 5.31 17.13 2.00
C GLN A 281 4.42 16.01 2.54
N THR A 282 4.98 14.83 2.78
CA THR A 282 4.26 13.70 3.38
C THR A 282 3.68 14.08 4.76
N ILE A 283 4.48 14.69 5.62
CA ILE A 283 4.04 15.15 6.96
C ILE A 283 2.97 16.26 6.85
N PHE A 284 3.14 17.20 5.92
CA PHE A 284 2.15 18.26 5.67
C PHE A 284 0.78 17.68 5.27
N LYS A 285 0.75 16.72 4.36
CA LYS A 285 -0.49 16.03 3.94
C LYS A 285 -1.15 15.29 5.10
N LEU A 286 -0.36 14.60 5.93
CA LEU A 286 -0.87 13.92 7.12
C LEU A 286 -1.50 14.91 8.11
N LYS A 287 -0.86 16.07 8.34
CA LYS A 287 -1.38 17.13 9.20
C LYS A 287 -2.69 17.69 8.64
N GLU A 288 -2.69 18.10 7.36
CA GLU A 288 -3.87 18.65 6.69
C GLU A 288 -5.08 17.73 6.87
N HIS A 289 -4.94 16.45 6.53
CA HIS A 289 -6.05 15.50 6.63
C HIS A 289 -6.40 15.09 8.06
N TYR A 290 -5.48 15.22 9.00
CA TYR A 290 -5.76 14.99 10.41
C TYR A 290 -6.59 16.12 11.04
N GLU A 291 -6.35 17.37 10.65
CA GLU A 291 -7.05 18.55 11.16
C GLU A 291 -8.47 18.70 10.56
N TYR A 292 -8.74 18.11 9.39
CA TYR A 292 -10.04 18.15 8.71
C TYR A 292 -10.95 16.93 8.98
N ASN A 293 -10.48 15.89 9.73
CA ASN A 293 -11.24 14.69 10.12
C ASN A 293 -11.54 14.63 11.63
#